data_eef0f15f02d7ba2997b45f0b340e917d
#
_entry.id   eef0f15f02d7ba2997b45f0b340e917d
#
_cell.length_a   1.000
_cell.length_b   1.000
_cell.length_c   1.000
_cell.angle_alpha   90.00
_cell.angle_beta   90.00
_cell.angle_gamma   90.00
#
_symmetry.space_group_name_H-M   'P 1'
#
loop_
_entity.id
_entity.type
_entity.pdbx_description
1 polymer ?
#
loop_
_entity_poly.entity_id
_entity_poly.type
_entity_poly.pdbx_seq_one_letter_code
_entity_poly.pdbx_strand_id
1 'polypeptide(L)'
;MDLKFIVREPKNITPQTQLLVLLHGYGSNEEDLFSFRHDLPEDWIIASFRAPNNSDYDGYAWYDIDFNNADKFIDVDQAVDSMKQIMKSIENLKHHYNLETKTNIMGFSQGGILTYAMTLTYP
;
A
#
# COMPACT_ATOMS: atom_id res chain seq x y z
N MET A 1 0.29 6.02 -13.55
CA MET A 1 -1.11 5.66 -13.29
C MET A 1 -1.32 5.43 -11.81
N ASP A 2 -2.37 6.00 -11.26
CA ASP A 2 -2.62 5.86 -9.82
C ASP A 2 -3.18 4.49 -9.48
N LEU A 3 -2.80 3.99 -8.29
CA LEU A 3 -3.34 2.73 -7.79
C LEU A 3 -4.81 2.91 -7.41
N LYS A 4 -5.59 1.85 -7.59
CA LYS A 4 -6.94 1.80 -7.04
C LYS A 4 -6.83 1.69 -5.52
N PHE A 5 -7.75 2.33 -4.82
CA PHE A 5 -7.77 2.29 -3.36
C PHE A 5 -9.16 2.50 -2.81
N ILE A 6 -9.34 2.11 -1.56
CA ILE A 6 -10.52 2.46 -0.77
C ILE A 6 -10.03 3.22 0.45
N VAL A 7 -10.85 4.13 0.93
CA VAL A 7 -10.46 5.03 2.01
C VAL A 7 -11.57 5.18 3.05
N ARG A 8 -11.15 5.25 4.33
CA ARG A 8 -12.02 5.65 5.43
C ARG A 8 -11.55 7.01 5.90
N GLU A 9 -12.43 8.00 5.84
CA GLU A 9 -12.13 9.35 6.30
C GLU A 9 -12.64 9.55 7.73
N PRO A 10 -11.87 10.25 8.60
CA PRO A 10 -12.39 10.64 9.90
C PRO A 10 -13.39 11.78 9.74
N LYS A 11 -14.11 12.13 10.82
CA LYS A 11 -15.08 13.21 10.79
C LYS A 11 -14.46 14.56 10.48
N ASN A 12 -13.25 14.79 11.02
CA ASN A 12 -12.54 16.05 10.84
C ASN A 12 -11.16 15.79 10.30
N ILE A 13 -10.79 16.50 9.24
CA ILE A 13 -9.47 16.39 8.63
C ILE A 13 -8.80 17.74 8.72
N THR A 14 -7.58 17.75 9.28
CA THR A 14 -6.73 18.94 9.37
C THR A 14 -5.37 18.62 8.75
N PRO A 15 -4.50 19.62 8.52
CA PRO A 15 -3.14 19.33 8.04
C PRO A 15 -2.34 18.40 8.97
N GLN A 16 -2.77 18.24 10.22
CA GLN A 16 -2.12 17.37 11.20
C GLN A 16 -2.73 15.98 11.29
N THR A 17 -3.77 15.69 10.52
CA THR A 17 -4.39 14.36 10.49
C THR A 17 -3.39 13.33 9.98
N GLN A 18 -3.36 12.16 10.64
CA GLN A 18 -2.48 11.07 10.26
C GLN A 18 -3.08 10.27 9.11
N LEU A 19 -2.22 9.81 8.21
CA LEU A 19 -2.57 8.91 7.12
C LEU A 19 -1.90 7.56 7.37
N LEU A 20 -2.70 6.49 7.33
CA LEU A 20 -2.20 5.11 7.36
C LEU A 20 -2.53 4.45 6.04
N VAL A 21 -1.51 3.96 5.36
CA VAL A 21 -1.64 3.22 4.10
C VAL A 21 -1.50 1.73 4.37
N LEU A 22 -2.44 0.95 3.82
CA LEU A 22 -2.46 -0.51 3.97
C LEU A 22 -2.05 -1.16 2.65
N LEU A 23 -1.10 -2.09 2.72
CA LEU A 23 -0.58 -2.85 1.56
C LEU A 23 -0.83 -4.34 1.79
N HIS A 24 -1.71 -4.93 0.98
CA HIS A 24 -2.10 -6.34 1.13
C HIS A 24 -1.00 -7.31 0.67
N GLY A 25 -1.19 -8.58 0.95
CA GLY A 25 -0.27 -9.63 0.55
C GLY A 25 -0.52 -10.13 -0.87
N TYR A 26 0.36 -11.03 -1.33
CA TYR A 26 0.27 -11.65 -2.66
C TYR A 26 -1.05 -12.40 -2.80
N GLY A 27 -1.74 -12.14 -3.92
CA GLY A 27 -3.01 -12.81 -4.20
C GLY A 27 -4.21 -12.26 -3.45
N SER A 28 -4.03 -11.17 -2.73
CA SER A 28 -5.09 -10.53 -1.96
C SER A 28 -5.62 -9.28 -2.67
N ASN A 29 -6.24 -8.38 -1.93
CA ASN A 29 -6.84 -7.16 -2.49
C ASN A 29 -6.94 -6.07 -1.43
N GLU A 30 -7.45 -4.90 -1.85
CA GLU A 30 -7.56 -3.72 -1.00
C GLU A 30 -8.56 -3.87 0.16
N GLU A 31 -9.47 -4.83 0.09
CA GLU A 31 -10.49 -5.00 1.14
C GLU A 31 -9.98 -5.82 2.32
N ASP A 32 -8.92 -6.61 2.12
CA ASP A 32 -8.46 -7.58 3.12
C ASP A 32 -8.02 -6.89 4.42
N LEU A 33 -6.96 -6.08 4.37
CA LEU A 33 -6.51 -5.34 5.56
C LEU A 33 -7.50 -4.24 5.97
N PHE A 34 -8.27 -3.73 5.02
CA PHE A 34 -9.27 -2.70 5.30
C PHE A 34 -10.37 -3.19 6.24
N SER A 35 -10.54 -4.51 6.35
CA SER A 35 -11.49 -5.10 7.31
C SER A 35 -11.11 -4.78 8.76
N PHE A 36 -9.85 -4.43 9.03
CA PHE A 36 -9.38 -4.03 10.36
C PHE A 36 -9.64 -2.56 10.67
N ARG A 37 -10.28 -1.80 9.79
CA ARG A 37 -10.43 -0.34 9.95
C ARG A 37 -11.10 0.08 11.26
N HIS A 38 -11.97 -0.77 11.81
CA HIS A 38 -12.66 -0.49 13.07
C HIS A 38 -11.74 -0.63 14.29
N ASP A 39 -10.62 -1.32 14.14
CA ASP A 39 -9.63 -1.51 15.19
C ASP A 39 -8.48 -0.49 15.08
N LEU A 40 -8.54 0.38 14.08
CA LEU A 40 -7.52 1.41 13.83
C LEU A 40 -8.03 2.77 14.34
N PRO A 41 -7.13 3.73 14.64
CA PRO A 41 -7.54 5.03 15.19
C PRO A 41 -8.64 5.71 14.38
N GLU A 42 -9.68 6.16 15.06
CA GLU A 42 -10.87 6.75 14.42
C GLU A 42 -10.59 8.10 13.76
N ASP A 43 -9.58 8.81 14.25
CA ASP A 43 -9.21 10.14 13.77
C ASP A 43 -8.17 10.11 12.66
N TRP A 44 -7.78 8.94 12.18
CA TRP A 44 -6.83 8.78 11.09
C TRP A 44 -7.54 8.54 9.76
N ILE A 45 -6.91 8.97 8.66
CA ILE A 45 -7.31 8.57 7.32
C ILE A 45 -6.70 7.19 7.06
N ILE A 46 -7.52 6.22 6.67
CA ILE A 46 -7.06 4.87 6.37
C ILE A 46 -7.26 4.63 4.87
N ALA A 47 -6.18 4.45 4.14
CA ALA A 47 -6.22 4.20 2.69
C ALA A 47 -5.62 2.83 2.39
N SER A 48 -6.40 1.96 1.76
CA SER A 48 -5.95 0.62 1.40
C SER A 48 -5.80 0.53 -0.11
N PHE A 49 -4.59 0.23 -0.59
CA PHE A 49 -4.26 0.22 -2.01
C PHE A 49 -4.40 -1.18 -2.58
N ARG A 50 -4.87 -1.25 -3.85
CA ARG A 50 -4.85 -2.47 -4.64
C ARG A 50 -3.53 -2.53 -5.40
N ALA A 51 -2.84 -3.67 -5.32
CA ALA A 51 -1.63 -3.88 -6.10
C ALA A 51 -1.93 -3.85 -7.61
N PRO A 52 -0.98 -3.38 -8.44
CA PRO A 52 -1.25 -3.11 -9.85
C PRO A 52 -1.26 -4.35 -10.75
N ASN A 53 -0.71 -5.47 -10.32
CA ASN A 53 -0.57 -6.66 -11.16
C ASN A 53 -1.57 -7.74 -10.73
N ASN A 54 -2.08 -8.52 -11.69
CA ASN A 54 -2.90 -9.69 -11.38
C ASN A 54 -1.97 -10.80 -10.89
N SER A 55 -2.42 -11.55 -9.86
CA SER A 55 -1.69 -12.74 -9.42
C SER A 55 -2.11 -13.95 -10.28
N ASP A 56 -1.37 -15.06 -10.13
CA ASP A 56 -1.73 -16.33 -10.78
C ASP A 56 -2.99 -16.94 -10.16
N TYR A 57 -3.39 -16.43 -9.01
CA TYR A 57 -4.61 -16.79 -8.30
C TYR A 57 -5.63 -15.66 -8.44
N ASP A 58 -6.75 -15.75 -7.78
CA ASP A 58 -7.67 -14.63 -7.68
C ASP A 58 -7.02 -13.54 -6.84
N GLY A 59 -7.08 -12.29 -7.30
CA GLY A 59 -6.51 -11.15 -6.56
C GLY A 59 -5.31 -10.54 -7.26
N TYR A 60 -4.51 -9.79 -6.49
CA TYR A 60 -3.51 -8.88 -7.03
C TYR A 60 -2.16 -9.07 -6.37
N ALA A 61 -1.11 -8.59 -7.03
CA ALA A 61 0.26 -8.73 -6.57
C ALA A 61 1.06 -7.44 -6.81
N TRP A 62 1.95 -7.12 -5.88
CA TRP A 62 2.88 -6.01 -6.03
C TRP A 62 4.00 -6.37 -6.98
N TYR A 63 4.39 -7.66 -7.01
CA TYR A 63 5.33 -8.21 -7.97
C TYR A 63 5.08 -9.71 -8.10
N ASP A 64 5.42 -10.27 -9.27
CA ASP A 64 5.26 -11.69 -9.51
C ASP A 64 6.29 -12.50 -8.74
N ILE A 65 5.88 -13.68 -8.32
CA ILE A 65 6.75 -14.66 -7.66
C ILE A 65 6.75 -15.92 -8.52
N ASP A 66 7.93 -16.36 -8.97
CA ASP A 66 8.09 -17.60 -9.71
C ASP A 66 8.60 -18.70 -8.77
N PHE A 67 7.68 -19.51 -8.30
CA PHE A 67 7.99 -20.58 -7.36
C PHE A 67 8.81 -21.73 -7.99
N ASN A 68 8.94 -21.73 -9.32
CA ASN A 68 9.64 -22.76 -10.06
C ASN A 68 11.06 -22.34 -10.48
N ASN A 69 11.45 -21.11 -10.21
CA ASN A 69 12.74 -20.56 -10.62
C ASN A 69 13.48 -19.99 -9.41
N ALA A 70 14.45 -20.79 -8.88
CA ALA A 70 15.21 -20.39 -7.71
C ALA A 70 16.10 -19.16 -7.96
N ASP A 71 16.54 -18.94 -9.21
CA ASP A 71 17.45 -17.85 -9.54
C ASP A 71 16.69 -16.52 -9.75
N LYS A 72 15.43 -16.58 -10.18
CA LYS A 72 14.60 -15.41 -10.43
C LYS A 72 13.26 -15.57 -9.74
N PHE A 73 13.31 -15.76 -8.44
CA PHE A 73 12.14 -15.99 -7.61
C PHE A 73 11.20 -14.75 -7.60
N ILE A 74 11.77 -13.56 -7.62
CA ILE A 74 11.04 -12.30 -7.51
C ILE A 74 11.31 -11.44 -8.74
N ASP A 75 10.25 -10.83 -9.30
CA ASP A 75 10.38 -9.82 -10.35
C ASP A 75 10.73 -8.48 -9.71
N VAL A 76 12.03 -8.17 -9.70
CA VAL A 76 12.55 -6.96 -9.05
C VAL A 76 12.06 -5.70 -9.75
N ASP A 77 11.97 -5.72 -11.08
CA ASP A 77 11.51 -4.56 -11.83
C ASP A 77 10.05 -4.21 -11.50
N GLN A 78 9.19 -5.22 -11.37
CA GLN A 78 7.82 -5.01 -10.91
C GLN A 78 7.77 -4.49 -9.48
N ALA A 79 8.62 -5.00 -8.60
CA ALA A 79 8.68 -4.54 -7.22
C ALA A 79 9.05 -3.06 -7.14
N VAL A 80 10.06 -2.63 -7.91
CA VAL A 80 10.48 -1.23 -7.95
C VAL A 80 9.38 -0.36 -8.54
N ASP A 81 8.73 -0.80 -9.61
CA ASP A 81 7.64 -0.07 -10.22
C ASP A 81 6.47 0.11 -9.25
N SER A 82 6.12 -0.95 -8.52
CA SER A 82 5.05 -0.87 -7.52
C SER A 82 5.40 0.11 -6.41
N MET A 83 6.64 0.12 -5.93
CA MET A 83 7.06 1.10 -4.92
C MET A 83 6.90 2.53 -5.43
N LYS A 84 7.25 2.79 -6.68
CA LYS A 84 7.08 4.12 -7.28
C LYS A 84 5.60 4.50 -7.37
N GLN A 85 4.73 3.57 -7.76
CA GLN A 85 3.31 3.82 -7.83
C GLN A 85 2.70 4.07 -6.45
N ILE A 86 3.14 3.32 -5.44
CA ILE A 86 2.71 3.54 -4.05
C ILE A 86 3.11 4.94 -3.59
N MET A 87 4.36 5.32 -3.81
CA MET A 87 4.85 6.64 -3.38
C MET A 87 4.10 7.77 -4.07
N LYS A 88 3.83 7.63 -5.36
CA LYS A 88 3.06 8.62 -6.10
C LYS A 88 1.62 8.72 -5.58
N SER A 89 1.00 7.59 -5.31
CA SER A 89 -0.38 7.56 -4.78
C SER A 89 -0.45 8.19 -3.39
N ILE A 90 0.55 7.96 -2.54
CA ILE A 90 0.67 8.60 -1.23
C ILE A 90 0.78 10.12 -1.39
N GLU A 91 1.65 10.58 -2.29
CA GLU A 91 1.81 12.01 -2.57
C GLU A 91 0.49 12.64 -3.00
N ASN A 92 -0.25 11.97 -3.90
CA ASN A 92 -1.54 12.45 -4.37
C ASN A 92 -2.56 12.55 -3.24
N LEU A 93 -2.60 11.56 -2.34
CA LEU A 93 -3.49 11.59 -1.18
C LEU A 93 -3.12 12.71 -0.22
N LYS A 94 -1.84 12.88 0.06
CA LYS A 94 -1.38 13.96 0.95
C LYS A 94 -1.74 15.32 0.39
N HIS A 95 -1.60 15.49 -0.92
CA HIS A 95 -1.98 16.73 -1.58
C HIS A 95 -3.50 16.95 -1.54
N HIS A 96 -4.26 15.89 -1.83
CA HIS A 96 -5.71 15.95 -1.83
C HIS A 96 -6.28 16.39 -0.47
N TYR A 97 -5.73 15.85 0.62
CA TYR A 97 -6.16 16.16 1.98
C TYR A 97 -5.37 17.29 2.63
N ASN A 98 -4.38 17.85 1.93
CA ASN A 98 -3.52 18.92 2.44
C ASN A 98 -2.82 18.52 3.75
N LEU A 99 -2.22 17.33 3.77
CA LEU A 99 -1.59 16.79 4.98
C LEU A 99 -0.13 17.22 5.09
N GLU A 100 0.28 17.57 6.30
CA GLU A 100 1.66 17.94 6.62
C GLU A 100 2.39 16.85 7.42
N THR A 101 1.67 15.80 7.79
CA THR A 101 2.21 14.70 8.59
C THR A 101 3.00 13.70 7.74
N LYS A 102 3.86 12.91 8.40
CA LYS A 102 4.50 11.78 7.75
C LYS A 102 3.48 10.65 7.57
N THR A 103 3.65 9.87 6.50
CA THR A 103 2.76 8.75 6.20
C THR A 103 3.16 7.52 7.02
N ASN A 104 2.15 6.85 7.56
CA ASN A 104 2.31 5.56 8.23
C ASN A 104 1.91 4.46 7.25
N ILE A 105 2.66 3.36 7.24
CA ILE A 105 2.39 2.25 6.32
C ILE A 105 2.33 0.95 7.12
N MET A 106 1.31 0.13 6.84
CA MET A 106 1.19 -1.20 7.39
C MET A 106 1.03 -2.18 6.25
N GLY A 107 1.90 -3.17 6.17
CA GLY A 107 1.88 -4.17 5.11
C GLY A 107 1.84 -5.59 5.66
N PHE A 108 1.22 -6.48 4.90
CA PHE A 108 1.15 -7.89 5.23
C PHE A 108 1.88 -8.71 4.16
N SER A 109 2.77 -9.62 4.56
CA SER A 109 3.51 -10.52 3.66
C SER A 109 4.24 -9.73 2.57
N GLN A 110 3.86 -9.87 1.29
CA GLN A 110 4.49 -9.15 0.18
C GLN A 110 4.39 -7.62 0.38
N GLY A 111 3.23 -7.14 0.85
CA GLY A 111 3.06 -5.73 1.20
C GLY A 111 4.00 -5.29 2.31
N GLY A 112 4.24 -6.17 3.28
CA GLY A 112 5.19 -5.91 4.37
C GLY A 112 6.63 -5.82 3.87
N ILE A 113 7.01 -6.66 2.93
CA ILE A 113 8.35 -6.63 2.32
C ILE A 113 8.55 -5.29 1.60
N LEU A 114 7.56 -4.84 0.83
CA LEU A 114 7.63 -3.54 0.16
C LEU A 114 7.69 -2.39 1.15
N THR A 115 6.93 -2.47 2.24
CA THR A 115 6.95 -1.46 3.30
C THR A 115 8.37 -1.29 3.85
N TYR A 116 9.02 -2.41 4.15
CA TYR A 116 10.39 -2.41 4.64
C TYR A 116 11.35 -1.80 3.61
N ALA A 117 11.24 -2.24 2.36
CA ALA A 117 12.10 -1.75 1.28
C ALA A 117 11.91 -0.25 1.05
N MET A 118 10.67 0.24 1.09
CA MET A 118 10.39 1.66 0.92
C MET A 118 10.94 2.50 2.07
N THR A 119 10.88 1.98 3.29
CA THR A 119 11.42 2.67 4.46
C THR A 119 12.94 2.89 4.33
N LEU A 120 13.65 1.93 3.75
CA LEU A 120 15.08 2.03 3.51
C LEU A 120 15.41 2.93 2.31
N THR A 121 14.55 2.98 1.32
CA THR A 121 14.78 3.74 0.08
C THR A 121 14.29 5.19 0.18
N TYR A 122 13.17 5.40 0.86
CA TYR A 122 12.50 6.71 1.02
C TYR A 122 12.24 6.99 2.50
N PRO A 123 13.28 7.24 3.30
CA PRO A 123 13.14 7.43 4.76
C PRO A 123 12.33 8.67 5.16
#